data_dd0845d10725dde450295a26fa10438f
#
_entry.id   dd0845d10725dde450295a26fa10438f
#
_cell.length_a   1.000
_cell.length_b   1.000
_cell.length_c   1.000
_cell.angle_alpha   90.00
_cell.angle_beta   90.00
_cell.angle_gamma   90.00
#
_symmetry.space_group_name_H-M   'P 1'
#
loop_
_entity.id
_entity.type
_entity.pdbx_description
1 polymer ?
#
loop_
_entity_poly.entity_id
_entity_poly.type
_entity_poly.pdbx_seq_one_letter_code
_entity_poly.pdbx_strand_id
1 'polypeptide(L)'
;MAPRRDYIDELKGLGILLVVFGHFMEQYRMNYPFVSATFFCIYAFHMALFCACSGLVARFNPRKLITQQLWLYFLGQSLMLVFRAVVLREDFAESGGVLAALLLPWRHMWYLYALIFWHLTLPLLCLLRDRLGLAGSCLGMALAVAVGLAGGLIDWPFMLVRVFAFFPFYAFGVLFRPQLDTLATFAAQNRAARLLPAAGLAVGYGLYFIRVFCSETILDNSAELFHDVSYAGGDRPEYRIVFYLVGIATTAALVAAFSSGRRLTGLEIGRAHV
;
A
#
# COMPACT_ATOMS: atom_id res chain seq x y z
N MET A 1 23.74 16.23 5.75
CA MET A 1 22.86 15.25 5.06
C MET A 1 22.20 14.39 6.15
N ALA A 2 20.89 14.25 6.16
CA ALA A 2 20.25 13.31 7.08
C ALA A 2 20.74 11.88 6.76
N PRO A 3 20.96 11.02 7.77
CA PRO A 3 21.41 9.66 7.53
C PRO A 3 20.43 8.94 6.62
N ARG A 4 20.95 8.20 5.64
CA ARG A 4 20.17 7.42 4.68
C ARG A 4 19.42 6.33 5.44
N ARG A 5 18.12 6.22 5.20
CA ARG A 5 17.26 5.22 5.83
C ARG A 5 17.24 3.97 4.94
N ASP A 6 18.32 3.20 4.97
CA ASP A 6 18.48 2.02 4.09
C ASP A 6 17.32 1.02 4.21
N TYR A 7 16.75 0.88 5.41
CA TYR A 7 15.58 0.00 5.62
C TYR A 7 14.36 0.38 4.78
N ILE A 8 14.15 1.68 4.46
CA ILE A 8 13.02 2.11 3.64
C ILE A 8 13.23 1.69 2.19
N ASP A 9 14.46 1.76 1.69
CA ASP A 9 14.78 1.33 0.32
C ASP A 9 14.62 -0.19 0.19
N GLU A 10 15.01 -0.96 1.22
CA GLU A 10 14.80 -2.42 1.29
C GLU A 10 13.30 -2.77 1.33
N LEU A 11 12.50 -2.09 2.16
CA LEU A 11 11.05 -2.29 2.24
C LEU A 11 10.33 -1.93 0.94
N LYS A 12 10.76 -0.86 0.25
CA LYS A 12 10.22 -0.52 -1.07
C LYS A 12 10.57 -1.59 -2.10
N GLY A 13 11.81 -2.08 -2.09
CA GLY A 13 12.25 -3.17 -2.96
C GLY A 13 11.41 -4.43 -2.74
N LEU A 14 11.20 -4.83 -1.48
CA LEU A 14 10.31 -5.92 -1.11
C LEU A 14 8.88 -5.66 -1.63
N GLY A 15 8.34 -4.46 -1.39
CA GLY A 15 7.00 -4.08 -1.83
C GLY A 15 6.83 -4.23 -3.35
N ILE A 16 7.79 -3.75 -4.15
CA ILE A 16 7.75 -3.88 -5.61
C ILE A 16 7.78 -5.35 -6.04
N LEU A 17 8.65 -6.17 -5.44
CA LEU A 17 8.70 -7.60 -5.74
C LEU A 17 7.38 -8.29 -5.44
N LEU A 18 6.77 -7.98 -4.30
CA LEU A 18 5.47 -8.54 -3.91
C LEU A 18 4.34 -8.08 -4.82
N VAL A 19 4.36 -6.84 -5.31
CA VAL A 19 3.40 -6.34 -6.31
C VAL A 19 3.51 -7.14 -7.60
N VAL A 20 4.72 -7.29 -8.16
CA VAL A 20 4.93 -8.03 -9.41
C VAL A 20 4.52 -9.50 -9.24
N PHE A 21 4.94 -10.11 -8.13
CA PHE A 21 4.65 -11.52 -7.85
C PHE A 21 3.15 -11.76 -7.61
N GLY A 22 2.50 -10.85 -6.88
CA GLY A 22 1.06 -10.90 -6.65
C GLY A 22 0.25 -10.82 -7.94
N HIS A 23 0.59 -9.92 -8.85
CA HIS A 23 -0.09 -9.81 -10.15
C HIS A 23 0.17 -11.01 -11.07
N PHE A 24 1.36 -11.60 -11.00
CA PHE A 24 1.63 -12.85 -11.73
C PHE A 24 0.77 -14.01 -11.21
N MET A 25 0.58 -14.11 -9.89
CA MET A 25 -0.25 -15.14 -9.27
C MET A 25 -1.74 -14.94 -9.47
N GLU A 26 -2.21 -13.72 -9.69
CA GLU A 26 -3.64 -13.38 -9.79
C GLU A 26 -4.39 -14.25 -10.82
N GLN A 27 -3.75 -14.57 -11.95
CA GLN A 27 -4.34 -15.38 -13.02
C GLN A 27 -4.51 -16.86 -12.63
N TYR A 28 -3.69 -17.36 -11.69
CA TYR A 28 -3.65 -18.78 -11.33
C TYR A 28 -4.29 -19.07 -9.97
N ARG A 29 -4.64 -18.04 -9.18
CA ARG A 29 -5.14 -18.19 -7.81
C ARG A 29 -6.38 -19.05 -7.69
N MET A 30 -7.26 -19.05 -8.70
CA MET A 30 -8.51 -19.82 -8.69
C MET A 30 -8.30 -21.30 -9.02
N ASN A 31 -7.15 -21.67 -9.57
CA ASN A 31 -6.89 -23.03 -10.06
C ASN A 31 -6.01 -23.87 -9.10
N TYR A 32 -5.22 -23.19 -8.24
CA TYR A 32 -4.24 -23.86 -7.41
C TYR A 32 -4.30 -23.35 -5.97
N PRO A 33 -4.67 -24.20 -4.98
CA PRO A 33 -4.80 -23.80 -3.57
C PRO A 33 -3.53 -23.15 -3.00
N PHE A 34 -2.35 -23.67 -3.37
CA PHE A 34 -1.07 -23.07 -2.95
C PHE A 34 -0.88 -21.65 -3.47
N VAL A 35 -1.22 -21.42 -4.74
CA VAL A 35 -1.14 -20.08 -5.36
C VAL A 35 -2.14 -19.14 -4.72
N SER A 36 -3.36 -19.63 -4.45
CA SER A 36 -4.40 -18.90 -3.73
C SER A 36 -3.92 -18.45 -2.34
N ALA A 37 -3.43 -19.39 -1.54
CA ALA A 37 -2.94 -19.10 -0.18
C ALA A 37 -1.77 -18.09 -0.19
N THR A 38 -0.83 -18.24 -1.10
CA THR A 38 0.31 -17.32 -1.26
C THR A 38 -0.19 -15.93 -1.71
N PHE A 39 -1.09 -15.87 -2.67
CA PHE A 39 -1.70 -14.64 -3.16
C PHE A 39 -2.36 -13.85 -2.03
N PHE A 40 -3.23 -14.48 -1.25
CA PHE A 40 -3.93 -13.80 -0.15
C PHE A 40 -2.98 -13.36 0.95
N CYS A 41 -1.94 -14.12 1.26
CA CYS A 41 -0.90 -13.68 2.20
C CYS A 41 -0.19 -12.40 1.72
N ILE A 42 0.14 -12.31 0.43
CA ILE A 42 0.76 -11.13 -0.15
C ILE A 42 -0.23 -9.95 -0.13
N TYR A 43 -1.45 -10.16 -0.57
CA TYR A 43 -2.47 -9.11 -0.68
C TYR A 43 -2.92 -8.56 0.68
N ALA A 44 -2.74 -9.31 1.76
CA ALA A 44 -3.05 -8.84 3.10
C ALA A 44 -2.22 -7.63 3.55
N PHE A 45 -1.00 -7.41 2.98
CA PHE A 45 -0.15 -6.33 3.49
C PHE A 45 0.69 -5.58 2.45
N HIS A 46 0.97 -6.13 1.26
CA HIS A 46 1.96 -5.56 0.34
C HIS A 46 1.64 -4.12 -0.05
N MET A 47 0.37 -3.80 -0.36
CA MET A 47 -0.02 -2.43 -0.69
C MET A 47 -0.07 -1.53 0.54
N ALA A 48 -0.47 -2.05 1.71
CA ALA A 48 -0.39 -1.32 2.98
C ALA A 48 1.05 -0.88 3.28
N LEU A 49 2.00 -1.80 3.17
CA LEU A 49 3.43 -1.54 3.29
C LEU A 49 3.90 -0.47 2.29
N PHE A 50 3.54 -0.63 1.02
CA PHE A 50 3.98 0.27 -0.05
C PHE A 50 3.44 1.69 0.13
N CYS A 51 2.17 1.84 0.52
CA CYS A 51 1.56 3.12 0.85
C CYS A 51 2.21 3.77 2.08
N ALA A 52 2.48 2.99 3.15
CA ALA A 52 3.15 3.48 4.33
C ALA A 52 4.59 3.94 4.04
N CYS A 53 5.35 3.16 3.26
CA CYS A 53 6.68 3.57 2.79
C CYS A 53 6.65 4.87 1.99
N SER A 54 5.60 5.08 1.18
CA SER A 54 5.44 6.33 0.45
C SER A 54 5.16 7.52 1.37
N GLY A 55 4.35 7.32 2.43
CA GLY A 55 4.15 8.31 3.49
C GLY A 55 5.43 8.62 4.26
N LEU A 56 6.25 7.61 4.57
CA LEU A 56 7.53 7.76 5.27
C LEU A 56 8.53 8.67 4.55
N VAL A 57 8.54 8.65 3.22
CA VAL A 57 9.45 9.47 2.42
C VAL A 57 8.79 10.74 1.89
N ALA A 58 7.50 10.90 2.08
CA ALA A 58 6.75 12.01 1.52
C ALA A 58 7.30 13.36 1.98
N ARG A 59 7.47 14.27 1.02
CA ARG A 59 7.85 15.67 1.24
C ARG A 59 6.97 16.52 0.34
N PHE A 60 6.25 17.48 0.93
CA PHE A 60 5.41 18.36 0.13
C PHE A 60 6.25 19.25 -0.78
N ASN A 61 6.04 19.10 -2.07
CA ASN A 61 6.65 19.93 -3.09
C ASN A 61 5.68 20.06 -4.28
N PRO A 62 4.96 21.19 -4.37
CA PRO A 62 3.94 21.38 -5.42
C PRO A 62 4.53 21.34 -6.83
N ARG A 63 5.78 21.80 -7.02
CA ARG A 63 6.46 21.70 -8.32
C ARG A 63 6.68 20.23 -8.71
N LYS A 64 7.16 19.40 -7.81
CA LYS A 64 7.35 17.95 -8.07
C LYS A 64 6.03 17.21 -8.26
N LEU A 65 4.97 17.60 -7.58
CA LEU A 65 3.64 17.06 -7.79
C LEU A 65 3.23 17.21 -9.26
N ILE A 66 3.38 18.41 -9.82
CA ILE A 66 3.00 18.71 -11.21
C ILE A 66 3.99 18.09 -12.21
N THR A 67 5.29 18.33 -12.03
CA THR A 67 6.30 17.99 -13.05
C THR A 67 6.73 16.51 -13.02
N GLN A 68 6.50 15.80 -11.93
CA GLN A 68 6.89 14.39 -11.81
C GLN A 68 5.68 13.48 -11.64
N GLN A 69 4.84 13.69 -10.64
CA GLN A 69 3.75 12.74 -10.34
C GLN A 69 2.63 12.81 -11.38
N LEU A 70 2.13 14.00 -11.70
CA LEU A 70 1.12 14.17 -12.75
C LEU A 70 1.65 13.74 -14.12
N TRP A 71 2.90 14.13 -14.44
CA TRP A 71 3.52 13.72 -15.68
C TRP A 71 3.64 12.19 -15.80
N LEU A 72 4.14 11.54 -14.73
CA LEU A 72 4.28 10.07 -14.72
C LEU A 72 2.92 9.38 -14.83
N TYR A 73 1.89 9.92 -14.16
CA TYR A 73 0.53 9.41 -14.26
C TYR A 73 0.00 9.49 -15.69
N PHE A 74 0.05 10.67 -16.31
CA PHE A 74 -0.45 10.85 -17.66
C PHE A 74 0.35 10.09 -18.71
N LEU A 75 1.67 9.99 -18.56
CA LEU A 75 2.50 9.18 -19.44
C LEU A 75 2.08 7.69 -19.36
N GLY A 76 1.98 7.15 -18.14
CA GLY A 76 1.56 5.77 -17.94
C GLY A 76 0.15 5.52 -18.45
N GLN A 77 -0.79 6.44 -18.18
CA GLN A 77 -2.17 6.33 -18.62
C GLN A 77 -2.28 6.42 -20.14
N SER A 78 -1.50 7.27 -20.79
CA SER A 78 -1.44 7.36 -22.26
C SER A 78 -0.91 6.08 -22.89
N LEU A 79 0.14 5.48 -22.32
CA LEU A 79 0.65 4.17 -22.78
C LEU A 79 -0.40 3.08 -22.63
N MET A 80 -1.12 3.06 -21.49
CA MET A 80 -2.23 2.11 -21.29
C MET A 80 -3.39 2.35 -22.25
N LEU A 81 -3.71 3.61 -22.54
CA LEU A 81 -4.75 3.96 -23.53
C LEU A 81 -4.40 3.43 -24.92
N VAL A 82 -3.15 3.65 -25.35
CA VAL A 82 -2.67 3.11 -26.66
C VAL A 82 -2.72 1.58 -26.65
N PHE A 83 -2.28 0.93 -25.58
CA PHE A 83 -2.35 -0.54 -25.45
C PHE A 83 -3.79 -1.04 -25.54
N ARG A 84 -4.73 -0.42 -24.83
CA ARG A 84 -6.16 -0.77 -24.88
C ARG A 84 -6.74 -0.60 -26.27
N ALA A 85 -6.43 0.52 -26.94
CA ALA A 85 -6.92 0.80 -28.29
C ALA A 85 -6.37 -0.18 -29.33
N VAL A 86 -5.05 -0.44 -29.31
CA VAL A 86 -4.36 -1.19 -30.37
C VAL A 86 -4.42 -2.70 -30.13
N VAL A 87 -4.11 -3.13 -28.88
CA VAL A 87 -3.98 -4.56 -28.55
C VAL A 87 -5.32 -5.15 -28.12
N LEU A 88 -6.03 -4.48 -27.21
CA LEU A 88 -7.32 -4.98 -26.71
C LEU A 88 -8.49 -4.61 -27.63
N ARG A 89 -8.29 -3.68 -28.57
CA ARG A 89 -9.31 -3.18 -29.51
C ARG A 89 -10.57 -2.69 -28.79
N GLU A 90 -10.37 -2.04 -27.62
CA GLU A 90 -11.44 -1.56 -26.78
C GLU A 90 -12.10 -0.32 -27.39
N ASP A 91 -13.43 -0.29 -27.42
CA ASP A 91 -14.20 0.89 -27.77
C ASP A 91 -14.41 1.74 -26.50
N PHE A 92 -13.93 2.98 -26.54
CA PHE A 92 -14.04 3.91 -25.41
C PHE A 92 -15.39 4.65 -25.36
N ALA A 93 -16.25 4.48 -26.33
CA ALA A 93 -17.54 5.19 -26.37
C ALA A 93 -18.41 4.82 -25.15
N GLU A 94 -18.44 3.54 -24.78
CA GLU A 94 -19.21 3.05 -23.63
C GLU A 94 -18.61 3.44 -22.27
N SER A 95 -17.31 3.72 -22.22
CA SER A 95 -16.59 4.06 -20.98
C SER A 95 -16.44 5.57 -20.72
N GLY A 96 -17.26 6.40 -21.37
CA GLY A 96 -17.21 7.86 -21.22
C GLY A 96 -16.22 8.55 -22.16
N GLY A 97 -15.72 7.84 -23.17
CA GLY A 97 -14.83 8.37 -24.21
C GLY A 97 -13.35 8.38 -23.83
N VAL A 98 -12.53 8.76 -24.79
CA VAL A 98 -11.06 8.80 -24.65
C VAL A 98 -10.60 9.71 -23.50
N LEU A 99 -11.31 10.84 -23.28
CA LEU A 99 -10.95 11.77 -22.21
C LEU A 99 -11.15 11.12 -20.82
N ALA A 100 -12.26 10.44 -20.60
CA ALA A 100 -12.49 9.70 -19.37
C ALA A 100 -11.45 8.59 -19.18
N ALA A 101 -11.14 7.84 -20.24
CA ALA A 101 -10.11 6.80 -20.21
C ALA A 101 -8.70 7.33 -19.94
N LEU A 102 -8.40 8.60 -20.25
CA LEU A 102 -7.13 9.27 -19.94
C LEU A 102 -7.08 9.81 -18.51
N LEU A 103 -8.21 10.34 -18.01
CA LEU A 103 -8.26 10.99 -16.69
C LEU A 103 -8.44 9.97 -15.55
N LEU A 104 -9.11 8.84 -15.82
CA LEU A 104 -9.47 7.86 -14.82
C LEU A 104 -8.49 6.68 -14.83
N PRO A 105 -8.02 6.25 -13.66
CA PRO A 105 -6.97 5.24 -13.60
C PRO A 105 -7.47 3.88 -14.07
N TRP A 106 -6.74 3.28 -14.99
CA TRP A 106 -6.99 1.92 -15.42
C TRP A 106 -6.15 0.93 -14.60
N ARG A 107 -6.79 -0.08 -13.99
CA ARG A 107 -6.16 -1.16 -13.21
C ARG A 107 -5.06 -0.65 -12.25
N HIS A 108 -3.80 -0.96 -12.51
CA HIS A 108 -2.66 -0.70 -11.63
C HIS A 108 -2.28 0.78 -11.49
N MET A 109 -2.80 1.65 -12.36
CA MET A 109 -2.53 3.09 -12.32
C MET A 109 -3.20 3.81 -11.13
N TRP A 110 -4.11 3.13 -10.41
CA TRP A 110 -4.81 3.68 -9.26
C TRP A 110 -3.87 4.20 -8.18
N TYR A 111 -2.72 3.56 -8.00
CA TYR A 111 -1.76 3.95 -6.96
C TYR A 111 -1.11 5.32 -7.26
N LEU A 112 -0.67 5.57 -8.49
CA LEU A 112 -0.14 6.87 -8.89
C LEU A 112 -1.22 7.96 -8.79
N TYR A 113 -2.45 7.62 -9.17
CA TYR A 113 -3.61 8.48 -9.02
C TYR A 113 -3.86 8.83 -7.54
N ALA A 114 -3.86 7.85 -6.66
CA ALA A 114 -4.04 8.02 -5.23
C ALA A 114 -2.93 8.90 -4.60
N LEU A 115 -1.68 8.72 -5.01
CA LEU A 115 -0.55 9.52 -4.52
C LEU A 115 -0.75 11.02 -4.77
N ILE A 116 -1.38 11.41 -5.87
CA ILE A 116 -1.68 12.82 -6.16
C ILE A 116 -2.58 13.40 -5.07
N PHE A 117 -3.68 12.70 -4.74
CA PHE A 117 -4.62 13.13 -3.69
C PHE A 117 -3.98 13.12 -2.31
N TRP A 118 -3.23 12.07 -1.98
CA TRP A 118 -2.58 11.96 -0.68
C TRP A 118 -1.51 13.04 -0.47
N HIS A 119 -0.79 13.43 -1.51
CA HIS A 119 0.16 14.54 -1.42
C HIS A 119 -0.51 15.88 -1.12
N LEU A 120 -1.76 16.09 -1.57
CA LEU A 120 -2.51 17.29 -1.23
C LEU A 120 -2.87 17.37 0.26
N THR A 121 -3.03 16.22 0.92
CA THR A 121 -3.29 16.17 2.38
C THR A 121 -2.02 16.30 3.23
N LEU A 122 -0.84 16.14 2.63
CA LEU A 122 0.43 16.10 3.33
C LEU A 122 0.71 17.31 4.22
N PRO A 123 0.44 18.58 3.81
CA PRO A 123 0.64 19.74 4.68
C PRO A 123 -0.19 19.66 5.97
N LEU A 124 -1.44 19.21 5.88
CA LEU A 124 -2.31 19.04 7.04
C LEU A 124 -1.80 17.93 7.98
N LEU A 125 -1.42 16.78 7.44
CA LEU A 125 -0.85 15.69 8.25
C LEU A 125 0.44 16.12 8.96
N CYS A 126 1.34 16.81 8.27
CA CYS A 126 2.54 17.36 8.86
C CYS A 126 2.22 18.40 9.94
N LEU A 127 1.26 19.30 9.69
CA LEU A 127 0.83 20.31 10.68
C LEU A 127 0.33 19.65 11.96
N LEU A 128 -0.53 18.64 11.87
CA LEU A 128 -1.05 17.90 13.02
C LEU A 128 0.09 17.25 13.81
N ARG A 129 0.98 16.52 13.12
CA ARG A 129 2.14 15.88 13.76
C ARG A 129 3.06 16.89 14.44
N ASP A 130 3.44 17.95 13.72
CA ASP A 130 4.50 18.87 14.15
C ASP A 130 4.02 19.84 15.22
N ARG A 131 2.72 20.20 15.26
CA ARG A 131 2.15 21.12 16.26
C ARG A 131 1.64 20.41 17.51
N LEU A 132 1.06 19.23 17.37
CA LEU A 132 0.41 18.50 18.47
C LEU A 132 1.17 17.22 18.86
N GLY A 133 2.30 16.92 18.22
CA GLY A 133 3.13 15.76 18.55
C GLY A 133 2.37 14.43 18.37
N LEU A 134 2.50 13.56 19.38
CA LEU A 134 1.85 12.24 19.34
C LEU A 134 0.32 12.36 19.34
N ALA A 135 -0.26 13.29 20.10
CA ALA A 135 -1.71 13.50 20.13
C ALA A 135 -2.23 13.92 18.74
N GLY A 136 -1.51 14.80 18.04
CA GLY A 136 -1.84 15.18 16.66
C GLY A 136 -1.69 14.02 15.68
N SER A 137 -0.69 13.17 15.86
CA SER A 137 -0.52 11.97 15.05
C SER A 137 -1.68 10.98 15.26
N CYS A 138 -2.10 10.78 16.50
CA CYS A 138 -3.26 9.92 16.82
C CYS A 138 -4.56 10.50 16.26
N LEU A 139 -4.78 11.82 16.40
CA LEU A 139 -5.95 12.49 15.81
C LEU A 139 -5.96 12.39 14.30
N GLY A 140 -4.82 12.68 13.64
CA GLY A 140 -4.68 12.55 12.19
C GLY A 140 -4.92 11.13 11.71
N MET A 141 -4.46 10.13 12.46
CA MET A 141 -4.70 8.72 12.15
C MET A 141 -6.18 8.34 12.30
N ALA A 142 -6.84 8.79 13.38
CA ALA A 142 -8.27 8.57 13.57
C ALA A 142 -9.10 9.18 12.43
N LEU A 143 -8.76 10.40 12.00
CA LEU A 143 -9.39 11.06 10.85
C LEU A 143 -9.13 10.28 9.55
N ALA A 144 -7.90 9.81 9.32
CA ALA A 144 -7.56 9.02 8.14
C ALA A 144 -8.34 7.70 8.09
N VAL A 145 -8.48 7.00 9.24
CA VAL A 145 -9.28 5.78 9.35
C VAL A 145 -10.76 6.09 9.11
N ALA A 146 -11.29 7.17 9.69
CA ALA A 146 -12.67 7.59 9.46
C ALA A 146 -12.94 7.87 7.96
N VAL A 147 -12.02 8.55 7.27
CA VAL A 147 -12.10 8.77 5.82
C VAL A 147 -12.05 7.44 5.06
N GLY A 148 -11.17 6.52 5.45
CA GLY A 148 -11.07 5.20 4.84
C GLY A 148 -12.34 4.36 5.01
N LEU A 149 -12.96 4.41 6.19
CA LEU A 149 -14.22 3.73 6.47
C LEU A 149 -15.38 4.38 5.72
N ALA A 150 -15.51 5.70 5.80
CA ALA A 150 -16.57 6.45 5.10
C ALA A 150 -16.49 6.26 3.58
N GLY A 151 -15.28 6.25 3.02
CA GLY A 151 -15.06 5.98 1.60
C GLY A 151 -15.52 4.60 1.15
N GLY A 152 -15.70 3.65 2.07
CA GLY A 152 -16.24 2.33 1.76
C GLY A 152 -17.76 2.22 1.81
N LEU A 153 -18.42 3.19 2.39
CA LEU A 153 -19.90 3.22 2.49
C LEU A 153 -20.55 3.85 1.25
N ILE A 154 -19.75 4.43 0.36
CA ILE A 154 -20.23 5.14 -0.82
C ILE A 154 -19.72 4.40 -2.06
N ASP A 155 -20.61 4.15 -3.00
CA ASP A 155 -20.24 3.59 -4.29
C ASP A 155 -19.56 4.69 -5.14
N TRP A 156 -18.23 4.70 -5.11
CA TRP A 156 -17.41 5.68 -5.82
C TRP A 156 -17.06 5.18 -7.21
N PRO A 157 -17.21 6.02 -8.23
CA PRO A 157 -16.74 5.66 -9.56
C PRO A 157 -15.21 5.54 -9.58
N PHE A 158 -14.71 4.69 -10.50
CA PHE A 158 -13.33 4.78 -11.02
C PHE A 158 -12.20 4.58 -10.02
N MET A 159 -12.23 3.52 -9.21
CA MET A 159 -11.14 3.21 -8.28
C MET A 159 -10.92 4.26 -7.15
N LEU A 160 -11.79 5.26 -7.01
CA LEU A 160 -11.72 6.24 -5.92
C LEU A 160 -11.85 5.58 -4.55
N VAL A 161 -12.59 4.48 -4.45
CA VAL A 161 -12.66 3.66 -3.23
C VAL A 161 -11.26 3.31 -2.71
N ARG A 162 -10.32 2.96 -3.61
CA ARG A 162 -8.94 2.62 -3.22
C ARG A 162 -8.17 3.82 -2.70
N VAL A 163 -8.42 5.02 -3.23
CA VAL A 163 -7.81 6.25 -2.72
C VAL A 163 -8.14 6.46 -1.25
N PHE A 164 -9.40 6.22 -0.86
CA PHE A 164 -9.84 6.32 0.53
C PHE A 164 -9.40 5.13 1.37
N ALA A 165 -9.57 3.90 0.86
CA ALA A 165 -9.26 2.68 1.60
C ALA A 165 -7.77 2.55 1.98
N PHE A 166 -6.85 3.02 1.14
CA PHE A 166 -5.41 2.95 1.40
C PHE A 166 -4.82 4.23 2.01
N PHE A 167 -5.59 5.31 2.09
CA PHE A 167 -5.17 6.56 2.72
C PHE A 167 -4.65 6.40 4.15
N PRO A 168 -5.26 5.58 5.04
CA PRO A 168 -4.76 5.38 6.39
C PRO A 168 -3.31 4.89 6.45
N PHE A 169 -2.89 4.04 5.52
CA PHE A 169 -1.50 3.54 5.49
C PHE A 169 -0.51 4.63 5.09
N TYR A 170 -0.85 5.45 4.10
CA TYR A 170 -0.04 6.61 3.75
C TYR A 170 0.05 7.60 4.91
N ALA A 171 -1.08 7.92 5.53
CA ALA A 171 -1.15 8.80 6.71
C ALA A 171 -0.32 8.24 7.87
N PHE A 172 -0.38 6.92 8.13
CA PHE A 172 0.46 6.25 9.12
C PHE A 172 1.95 6.51 8.87
N GLY A 173 2.42 6.33 7.64
CA GLY A 173 3.82 6.60 7.27
C GLY A 173 4.23 8.06 7.51
N VAL A 174 3.34 9.03 7.25
CA VAL A 174 3.61 10.47 7.49
C VAL A 174 3.59 10.80 8.97
N LEU A 175 2.53 10.41 9.67
CA LEU A 175 2.24 10.81 11.05
C LEU A 175 3.17 10.15 12.06
N PHE A 176 3.46 8.87 11.87
CA PHE A 176 4.27 8.07 12.79
C PHE A 176 5.74 7.90 12.35
N ARG A 177 6.19 8.74 11.41
CA ARG A 177 7.60 8.73 10.97
C ARG A 177 8.61 8.77 12.11
N PRO A 178 8.50 9.68 13.12
CA PRO A 178 9.46 9.72 14.23
C PRO A 178 9.48 8.43 15.04
N GLN A 179 8.31 7.84 15.32
CA GLN A 179 8.16 6.61 16.08
C GLN A 179 8.74 5.41 15.32
N LEU A 180 8.50 5.34 14.01
CA LEU A 180 9.05 4.29 13.15
C LEU A 180 10.58 4.40 13.00
N ASP A 181 11.14 5.61 12.94
CA ASP A 181 12.58 5.82 12.97
C ASP A 181 13.19 5.40 14.32
N THR A 182 12.50 5.71 15.44
CA THR A 182 12.91 5.25 16.77
C THR A 182 12.86 3.74 16.88
N LEU A 183 11.77 3.11 16.41
CA LEU A 183 11.63 1.66 16.36
C LEU A 183 12.75 1.01 15.52
N ALA A 184 13.05 1.55 14.35
CA ALA A 184 14.13 1.08 13.49
C ALA A 184 15.48 1.16 14.19
N THR A 185 15.78 2.28 14.88
CA THR A 185 17.03 2.47 15.60
C THR A 185 17.14 1.50 16.80
N PHE A 186 16.06 1.32 17.55
CA PHE A 186 16.01 0.37 18.67
C PHE A 186 16.18 -1.09 18.20
N ALA A 187 15.49 -1.48 17.14
CA ALA A 187 15.59 -2.83 16.58
C ALA A 187 16.96 -3.13 15.95
N ALA A 188 17.63 -2.12 15.40
CA ALA A 188 19.00 -2.26 14.91
C ALA A 188 19.99 -2.64 16.01
N GLN A 189 19.78 -2.17 17.24
CA GLN A 189 20.63 -2.41 18.41
C GLN A 189 20.17 -3.65 19.22
N ASN A 190 18.92 -4.09 19.08
CA ASN A 190 18.32 -5.16 19.87
C ASN A 190 17.83 -6.30 18.98
N ARG A 191 18.54 -7.47 19.04
CA ARG A 191 18.19 -8.66 18.26
C ARG A 191 16.77 -9.18 18.55
N ALA A 192 16.34 -9.15 19.83
CA ALA A 192 14.99 -9.60 20.19
C ALA A 192 13.92 -8.70 19.60
N ALA A 193 14.09 -7.37 19.68
CA ALA A 193 13.17 -6.39 19.09
C ALA A 193 13.06 -6.53 17.56
N ARG A 194 14.06 -7.10 16.92
CA ARG A 194 14.06 -7.39 15.47
C ARG A 194 13.46 -8.74 15.15
N LEU A 195 13.84 -9.79 15.88
CA LEU A 195 13.47 -11.17 15.54
C LEU A 195 12.08 -11.56 16.04
N LEU A 196 11.64 -11.06 17.20
CA LEU A 196 10.31 -11.39 17.74
C LEU A 196 9.16 -10.94 16.84
N PRO A 197 9.13 -9.68 16.33
CA PRO A 197 8.11 -9.26 15.37
C PRO A 197 8.18 -10.07 14.06
N ALA A 198 9.37 -10.35 13.55
CA ALA A 198 9.55 -11.16 12.35
C ALA A 198 9.03 -12.59 12.54
N ALA A 199 9.32 -13.22 13.68
CA ALA A 199 8.80 -14.54 14.04
C ALA A 199 7.27 -14.51 14.19
N GLY A 200 6.72 -13.47 14.84
CA GLY A 200 5.29 -13.27 14.97
C GLY A 200 4.58 -13.16 13.61
N LEU A 201 5.18 -12.40 12.68
CA LEU A 201 4.67 -12.33 11.30
C LEU A 201 4.73 -13.70 10.60
N ALA A 202 5.86 -14.42 10.70
CA ALA A 202 6.03 -15.73 10.09
C ALA A 202 4.97 -16.73 10.61
N VAL A 203 4.73 -16.73 11.92
CA VAL A 203 3.68 -17.58 12.52
C VAL A 203 2.29 -17.13 12.08
N GLY A 204 1.97 -15.84 12.17
CA GLY A 204 0.65 -15.30 11.82
C GLY A 204 0.30 -15.56 10.35
N TYR A 205 1.20 -15.23 9.44
CA TYR A 205 1.01 -15.48 8.01
C TYR A 205 1.09 -16.97 7.65
N GLY A 206 1.88 -17.76 8.39
CA GLY A 206 1.91 -19.22 8.24
C GLY A 206 0.56 -19.85 8.60
N LEU A 207 -0.03 -19.44 9.72
CA LEU A 207 -1.37 -19.89 10.13
C LEU A 207 -2.45 -19.45 9.13
N TYR A 208 -2.37 -18.20 8.65
CA TYR A 208 -3.28 -17.70 7.64
C TYR A 208 -3.14 -18.45 6.31
N PHE A 209 -1.89 -18.74 5.89
CA PHE A 209 -1.61 -19.57 4.72
C PHE A 209 -2.25 -20.95 4.85
N ILE A 210 -2.02 -21.65 5.99
CA ILE A 210 -2.60 -22.97 6.25
C ILE A 210 -4.13 -22.89 6.21
N ARG A 211 -4.72 -21.88 6.82
CA ARG A 211 -6.18 -21.67 6.84
C ARG A 211 -6.73 -21.56 5.41
N VAL A 212 -6.10 -20.76 4.56
CA VAL A 212 -6.53 -20.59 3.16
C VAL A 212 -6.25 -21.85 2.34
N PHE A 213 -5.08 -22.47 2.53
CA PHE A 213 -4.67 -23.66 1.78
C PHE A 213 -5.57 -24.88 2.07
N CYS A 214 -5.98 -25.05 3.32
CA CYS A 214 -6.86 -26.13 3.75
C CYS A 214 -8.35 -25.83 3.60
N SER A 215 -8.72 -24.65 3.09
CA SER A 215 -10.12 -24.28 2.84
C SER A 215 -10.63 -25.06 1.63
N GLU A 216 -11.76 -25.76 1.79
CA GLU A 216 -12.41 -26.50 0.70
C GLU A 216 -12.99 -25.58 -0.37
N THR A 217 -13.29 -24.35 0.00
CA THR A 217 -13.75 -23.31 -0.91
C THR A 217 -12.69 -22.21 -0.99
N ILE A 218 -12.06 -22.05 -2.14
CA ILE A 218 -11.11 -20.96 -2.46
C ILE A 218 -11.75 -19.56 -2.16
N LEU A 219 -13.07 -19.51 -2.08
CA LEU A 219 -13.91 -18.34 -1.84
C LEU A 219 -14.49 -18.30 -0.42
N ASP A 220 -13.89 -18.96 0.56
CA ASP A 220 -14.33 -18.77 1.95
C ASP A 220 -14.14 -17.32 2.36
N ASN A 221 -15.16 -16.74 3.02
CA ASN A 221 -15.25 -15.33 3.44
C ASN A 221 -13.98 -14.77 4.11
N SER A 222 -13.14 -15.63 4.68
CA SER A 222 -11.87 -15.22 5.28
C SER A 222 -10.75 -14.89 4.28
N ALA A 223 -10.79 -15.50 3.08
CA ALA A 223 -9.86 -15.20 1.99
C ALA A 223 -10.29 -13.91 1.26
N GLU A 224 -11.60 -13.68 1.12
CA GLU A 224 -12.16 -12.46 0.57
C GLU A 224 -11.87 -11.25 1.48
N LEU A 225 -11.74 -11.48 2.82
CA LEU A 225 -11.52 -10.45 3.82
C LEU A 225 -10.46 -9.43 3.43
N PHE A 226 -9.30 -9.87 2.93
CA PHE A 226 -8.20 -8.98 2.60
C PHE A 226 -8.21 -8.52 1.15
N HIS A 227 -8.81 -9.26 0.24
CA HIS A 227 -8.86 -8.90 -1.17
C HIS A 227 -10.00 -7.91 -1.45
N ASP A 228 -11.22 -8.22 -1.05
CA ASP A 228 -12.38 -7.40 -1.38
C ASP A 228 -12.44 -6.12 -0.55
N VAL A 229 -12.06 -6.18 0.73
CA VAL A 229 -11.99 -5.00 1.58
C VAL A 229 -10.97 -3.97 1.10
N SER A 230 -9.87 -4.43 0.48
CA SER A 230 -8.84 -3.54 -0.02
C SER A 230 -9.13 -3.02 -1.43
N TYR A 231 -9.89 -3.77 -2.23
CA TYR A 231 -10.03 -3.49 -3.66
C TYR A 231 -11.47 -3.24 -4.14
N ALA A 232 -12.47 -3.79 -3.50
CA ALA A 232 -13.86 -3.47 -3.75
C ALA A 232 -14.41 -2.56 -2.64
N GLY A 233 -15.33 -1.68 -2.95
CA GLY A 233 -16.07 -0.93 -1.94
C GLY A 233 -16.90 -1.90 -1.12
N GLY A 234 -16.36 -2.42 -0.03
CA GLY A 234 -17.07 -3.40 0.79
C GLY A 234 -18.00 -2.74 1.78
N ASP A 235 -19.21 -3.23 1.89
CA ASP A 235 -20.22 -2.83 2.89
C ASP A 235 -19.91 -3.31 4.32
N ARG A 236 -18.66 -3.74 4.57
CA ARG A 236 -18.23 -4.36 5.83
C ARG A 236 -17.12 -3.58 6.49
N PRO A 237 -17.44 -2.49 7.22
CA PRO A 237 -16.46 -1.64 7.89
C PRO A 237 -15.60 -2.39 8.91
N GLU A 238 -16.13 -3.44 9.55
CA GLU A 238 -15.39 -4.27 10.49
C GLU A 238 -14.19 -4.96 9.84
N TYR A 239 -14.31 -5.42 8.60
CA TYR A 239 -13.21 -6.04 7.87
C TYR A 239 -12.14 -5.04 7.50
N ARG A 240 -12.51 -3.79 7.19
CA ARG A 240 -11.54 -2.71 6.96
C ARG A 240 -10.75 -2.35 8.21
N ILE A 241 -11.37 -2.36 9.37
CA ILE A 241 -10.67 -2.13 10.64
C ILE A 241 -9.61 -3.22 10.84
N VAL A 242 -9.97 -4.49 10.65
CA VAL A 242 -9.02 -5.61 10.74
C VAL A 242 -7.89 -5.44 9.72
N PHE A 243 -8.20 -5.06 8.48
CA PHE A 243 -7.21 -4.80 7.45
C PHE A 243 -6.24 -3.68 7.83
N TYR A 244 -6.73 -2.58 8.42
CA TYR A 244 -5.89 -1.49 8.90
C TYR A 244 -4.97 -1.94 10.03
N LEU A 245 -5.49 -2.67 11.01
CA LEU A 245 -4.71 -3.18 12.13
C LEU A 245 -3.61 -4.13 11.65
N VAL A 246 -3.95 -5.10 10.80
CA VAL A 246 -3.00 -6.08 10.25
C VAL A 246 -1.94 -5.37 9.41
N GLY A 247 -2.33 -4.49 8.50
CA GLY A 247 -1.39 -3.79 7.61
C GLY A 247 -0.44 -2.86 8.36
N ILE A 248 -0.93 -2.12 9.38
CA ILE A 248 -0.11 -1.26 10.24
C ILE A 248 0.85 -2.10 11.09
N ALA A 249 0.35 -3.15 11.74
CA ALA A 249 1.17 -4.03 12.57
C ALA A 249 2.26 -4.72 11.73
N THR A 250 1.91 -5.23 10.55
CA THR A 250 2.86 -5.85 9.62
C THR A 250 3.90 -4.84 9.16
N THR A 251 3.50 -3.61 8.80
CA THR A 251 4.45 -2.56 8.40
C THR A 251 5.43 -2.23 9.52
N ALA A 252 4.95 -2.04 10.75
CA ALA A 252 5.81 -1.76 11.90
C ALA A 252 6.77 -2.93 12.20
N ALA A 253 6.29 -4.16 12.14
CA ALA A 253 7.11 -5.35 12.34
C ALA A 253 8.18 -5.50 11.24
N LEU A 254 7.86 -5.21 9.98
CA LEU A 254 8.81 -5.22 8.88
C LEU A 254 9.84 -4.09 9.02
N VAL A 255 9.45 -2.88 9.47
CA VAL A 255 10.40 -1.81 9.81
C VAL A 255 11.40 -2.30 10.85
N ALA A 256 10.96 -2.97 11.92
CA ALA A 256 11.85 -3.53 12.92
C ALA A 256 12.76 -4.64 12.31
N ALA A 257 12.21 -5.56 11.53
CA ALA A 257 12.93 -6.69 10.96
C ALA A 257 14.05 -6.26 10.00
N PHE A 258 13.80 -5.26 9.16
CA PHE A 258 14.73 -4.75 8.15
C PHE A 258 15.72 -3.70 8.67
N SER A 259 15.66 -3.35 9.96
CA SER A 259 16.54 -2.33 10.56
C SER A 259 17.97 -2.80 10.85
N SER A 260 18.40 -3.95 10.34
CA SER A 260 19.69 -4.56 10.71
C SER A 260 20.95 -3.87 10.16
N GLY A 261 20.82 -2.84 9.34
CA GLY A 261 21.94 -2.18 8.68
C GLY A 261 22.76 -3.07 7.73
N ARG A 262 22.36 -4.33 7.56
CA ARG A 262 22.95 -5.23 6.56
C ARG A 262 22.26 -4.95 5.24
N ARG A 263 22.97 -4.33 4.33
CA ARG A 263 22.54 -4.20 2.93
C ARG A 263 22.22 -5.59 2.40
N LEU A 264 21.02 -5.80 1.88
CA LEU A 264 20.79 -6.81 0.87
C LEU A 264 21.55 -6.34 -0.37
N THR A 265 22.87 -6.57 -0.36
CA THR A 265 23.79 -6.26 -1.45
C THR A 265 23.37 -7.09 -2.66
N GLY A 266 22.61 -6.49 -3.56
CA GLY A 266 22.11 -7.11 -4.79
C GLY A 266 20.74 -6.63 -5.25
N LEU A 267 19.90 -6.10 -4.36
CA LEU A 267 18.60 -5.55 -4.73
C LEU A 267 18.63 -4.00 -4.73
N GLU A 268 19.63 -3.41 -5.38
CA GLU A 268 19.58 -1.99 -5.74
C GLU A 268 18.58 -1.76 -6.90
N ILE A 269 17.38 -2.29 -6.76
CA ILE A 269 16.26 -1.98 -7.66
C ILE A 269 15.64 -0.69 -7.14
N GLY A 270 15.97 0.42 -7.79
CA GLY A 270 15.28 1.68 -7.55
C GLY A 270 16.13 2.82 -7.05
N ARG A 271 17.32 3.05 -7.61
CA ARG A 271 17.90 4.40 -7.70
C ARG A 271 17.10 5.27 -8.69
N ALA A 272 15.79 5.16 -8.69
CA ALA A 272 14.95 6.17 -9.31
C ALA A 272 14.93 7.36 -8.35
N HIS A 273 15.63 8.41 -8.70
CA HIS A 273 15.55 9.71 -8.08
C HIS A 273 14.08 10.18 -8.08
N VAL A 274 13.44 10.16 -6.90
CA VAL A 274 12.19 10.85 -6.63
C VAL A 274 12.49 12.14 -5.89
#